data_12efd42e5c967a884b82e5d1e2032767
#
_entry.id   12efd42e5c967a884b82e5d1e2032767
#
_cell.length_a   1.000
_cell.length_b   1.000
_cell.length_c   1.000
_cell.angle_alpha   90.00
_cell.angle_beta   90.00
_cell.angle_gamma   90.00
#
_symmetry.space_group_name_H-M   'P 1'
#
loop_
_entity.id
_entity.type
_entity.pdbx_description
1 polymer ?
#
loop_
_entity_poly.entity_id
_entity_poly.type
_entity_poly.pdbx_seq_one_letter_code
_entity_poly.pdbx_strand_id
1 'polypeptide(L)'
;MFDAMVVDIRPTPGSNNFYFYQHPTGKIIFCLTPDPPIMGFLNQNTSGFLTAGSQRLIDLMPKLMNLRLRRSWRGTYPMTPDGLPILGSVNSAEGYLLATGLCGQGFMLGPGVARLLTHLIEGRLNPQEHACLESLSLERAFTSEEMLK
;
A
#
# COMPACT_ATOMS: atom_id res chain seq x y z
N MET A 1 -11.35 -0.49 -24.36
CA MET A 1 -10.46 -0.92 -23.24
C MET A 1 -9.61 0.28 -22.90
N PHE A 2 -9.33 0.53 -21.63
CA PHE A 2 -8.36 1.54 -21.20
C PHE A 2 -7.18 0.81 -20.55
N ASP A 3 -5.97 1.24 -20.91
CA ASP A 3 -4.74 0.52 -20.52
C ASP A 3 -4.03 1.15 -19.32
N ALA A 4 -4.57 2.26 -18.82
CA ALA A 4 -4.02 2.98 -17.67
C ALA A 4 -4.84 2.73 -16.41
N MET A 5 -4.17 2.71 -15.24
CA MET A 5 -4.83 2.82 -13.96
C MET A 5 -5.25 4.27 -13.74
N VAL A 6 -6.51 4.48 -13.39
CA VAL A 6 -7.05 5.80 -13.01
C VAL A 6 -6.94 5.94 -11.51
N VAL A 7 -6.28 6.99 -11.04
CA VAL A 7 -6.16 7.31 -9.61
C VAL A 7 -6.82 8.65 -9.34
N ASP A 8 -7.81 8.67 -8.46
CA ASP A 8 -8.48 9.88 -8.01
C ASP A 8 -8.07 10.18 -6.56
N ILE A 9 -7.20 11.17 -6.41
CA ILE A 9 -6.66 11.60 -5.11
C ILE A 9 -7.50 12.70 -4.44
N ARG A 10 -8.62 13.11 -5.06
CA ARG A 10 -9.51 14.10 -4.45
C ARG A 10 -10.17 13.51 -3.21
N PRO A 11 -10.09 14.16 -2.05
CA PRO A 11 -10.80 13.69 -0.86
C PRO A 11 -12.31 13.74 -1.10
N THR A 12 -13.00 12.70 -0.69
CA THR A 12 -14.46 12.63 -0.67
C THR A 12 -14.92 12.13 0.69
N PRO A 13 -16.14 12.43 1.13
CA PRO A 13 -16.65 11.91 2.40
C PRO A 13 -16.45 10.40 2.52
N GLY A 14 -15.69 9.97 3.53
CA GLY A 14 -15.38 8.56 3.80
C GLY A 14 -14.21 7.96 3.02
N SER A 15 -13.50 8.74 2.18
CA SER A 15 -12.34 8.24 1.44
C SER A 15 -11.40 9.34 0.96
N ASN A 16 -10.11 9.16 1.19
CA ASN A 16 -9.06 10.09 0.73
C ASN A 16 -8.61 9.82 -0.69
N ASN A 17 -8.63 8.57 -1.12
CA ASN A 17 -8.24 8.20 -2.48
C ASN A 17 -9.12 7.09 -3.02
N PHE A 18 -9.07 6.95 -4.32
CA PHE A 18 -9.76 5.90 -5.06
C PHE A 18 -8.98 5.59 -6.32
N TYR A 19 -8.84 4.33 -6.67
CA TYR A 19 -8.29 3.96 -7.97
C TYR A 19 -9.04 2.78 -8.57
N PHE A 20 -9.01 2.71 -9.89
CA PHE A 20 -9.52 1.57 -10.62
C PHE A 20 -8.73 1.32 -11.90
N TYR A 21 -8.77 0.10 -12.37
CA TYR A 21 -8.17 -0.28 -13.66
C TYR A 21 -8.97 -1.41 -14.31
N GLN A 22 -8.76 -1.56 -15.62
CA GLN A 22 -9.34 -2.66 -16.37
C GLN A 22 -8.32 -3.78 -16.53
N HIS A 23 -8.66 -4.96 -16.03
CA HIS A 23 -7.88 -6.16 -16.24
C HIS A 23 -8.01 -6.64 -17.71
N PRO A 24 -6.98 -7.28 -18.32
CA PRO A 24 -7.04 -7.77 -19.71
C PRO A 24 -8.25 -8.66 -20.04
N THR A 25 -8.82 -9.33 -19.03
CA THR A 25 -10.07 -10.13 -19.17
C THR A 25 -11.34 -9.30 -19.22
N GLY A 26 -11.25 -7.96 -19.26
CA GLY A 26 -12.38 -7.03 -19.27
C GLY A 26 -12.98 -6.68 -17.92
N LYS A 27 -12.52 -7.29 -16.83
CA LYS A 27 -12.99 -7.01 -15.46
C LYS A 27 -12.48 -5.65 -14.99
N ILE A 28 -13.32 -4.92 -14.27
CA ILE A 28 -12.90 -3.70 -13.56
C ILE A 28 -12.57 -4.07 -12.12
N ILE A 29 -11.41 -3.61 -11.66
CA ILE A 29 -10.96 -3.73 -10.28
C ILE A 29 -10.82 -2.32 -9.74
N PHE A 30 -11.42 -2.04 -8.59
CA PHE A 30 -11.29 -0.75 -7.92
C PHE A 30 -10.94 -0.93 -6.45
N CYS A 31 -10.29 0.07 -5.90
CA CYS A 31 -9.94 0.15 -4.49
C CYS A 31 -10.31 1.53 -3.94
N LEU A 32 -10.70 1.54 -2.68
CA LEU A 32 -11.01 2.73 -1.92
C LEU A 32 -10.35 2.61 -0.56
N THR A 33 -9.59 3.63 -0.17
CA THR A 33 -9.02 3.73 1.17
C THR A 33 -10.00 4.53 2.04
N PRO A 34 -10.48 3.96 3.15
CA PRO A 34 -11.42 4.66 4.02
C PRO A 34 -10.77 5.84 4.74
N ASP A 35 -11.55 6.89 4.97
CA ASP A 35 -11.20 8.04 5.81
C ASP A 35 -12.36 8.32 6.78
N PRO A 36 -12.14 8.30 8.10
CA PRO A 36 -10.87 8.05 8.78
C PRO A 36 -10.38 6.61 8.61
N PRO A 37 -9.06 6.37 8.74
CA PRO A 37 -8.49 5.04 8.62
C PRO A 37 -9.03 4.11 9.71
N ILE A 38 -9.35 2.88 9.33
CA ILE A 38 -9.84 1.87 10.26
C ILE A 38 -8.65 1.10 10.81
N MET A 39 -8.32 1.35 12.07
CA MET A 39 -7.19 0.71 12.74
C MET A 39 -7.49 -0.72 13.15
N GLY A 40 -6.47 -1.58 13.14
CA GLY A 40 -6.55 -2.97 13.59
C GLY A 40 -6.78 -3.99 12.48
N PHE A 41 -6.96 -5.25 12.88
CA PHE A 41 -7.09 -6.41 11.97
C PHE A 41 -8.56 -6.70 11.64
N LEU A 42 -9.19 -5.83 10.87
CA LEU A 42 -10.56 -6.02 10.40
C LEU A 42 -10.57 -6.63 8.99
N ASN A 43 -10.71 -7.95 8.91
CA ASN A 43 -10.77 -8.68 7.63
C ASN A 43 -12.18 -8.81 7.04
N GLN A 44 -13.20 -8.33 7.76
CA GLN A 44 -14.57 -8.41 7.29
C GLN A 44 -14.90 -7.30 6.31
N ASN A 45 -15.49 -7.65 5.17
CA ASN A 45 -16.03 -6.68 4.23
C ASN A 45 -17.25 -6.00 4.82
N THR A 46 -17.36 -4.69 4.63
CA THR A 46 -18.52 -3.91 5.05
C THR A 46 -19.37 -3.53 3.83
N SER A 47 -20.68 -3.49 3.99
CA SER A 47 -21.60 -3.06 2.92
C SER A 47 -21.36 -1.59 2.53
N GLY A 48 -20.96 -0.74 3.47
CA GLY A 48 -20.65 0.67 3.21
C GLY A 48 -19.55 0.87 2.18
N PHE A 49 -18.53 0.01 2.17
CA PHE A 49 -17.48 0.02 1.15
C PHE A 49 -18.06 -0.13 -0.26
N LEU A 50 -19.01 -1.04 -0.45
CA LEU A 50 -19.60 -1.31 -1.76
C LEU A 50 -20.35 -0.08 -2.30
N THR A 51 -21.13 0.58 -1.45
CA THR A 51 -21.88 1.78 -1.84
C THR A 51 -20.93 2.93 -2.18
N ALA A 52 -19.99 3.25 -1.29
CA ALA A 52 -19.04 4.36 -1.49
C ALA A 52 -18.17 4.14 -2.72
N GLY A 53 -17.59 2.94 -2.87
CA GLY A 53 -16.73 2.62 -4.01
C GLY A 53 -17.48 2.59 -5.34
N SER A 54 -18.70 2.03 -5.37
CA SER A 54 -19.51 2.00 -6.59
C SER A 54 -19.96 3.40 -7.00
N GLN A 55 -20.37 4.25 -6.06
CA GLN A 55 -20.75 5.63 -6.36
C GLN A 55 -19.58 6.39 -6.95
N ARG A 56 -18.40 6.33 -6.33
CA ARG A 56 -17.21 7.01 -6.81
C ARG A 56 -16.77 6.52 -8.20
N LEU A 57 -16.90 5.21 -8.47
CA LEU A 57 -16.62 4.65 -9.78
C LEU A 57 -17.56 5.21 -10.86
N ILE A 58 -18.87 5.31 -10.55
CA ILE A 58 -19.89 5.82 -11.48
C ILE A 58 -19.72 7.32 -11.69
N ASP A 59 -19.39 8.08 -10.65
CA ASP A 59 -19.15 9.53 -10.76
C ASP A 59 -17.95 9.84 -11.69
N LEU A 60 -16.91 9.00 -11.63
CA LEU A 60 -15.73 9.13 -12.51
C LEU A 60 -15.99 8.60 -13.94
N MET A 61 -16.75 7.52 -14.05
CA MET A 61 -17.02 6.85 -15.31
C MET A 61 -18.48 6.32 -15.37
N PRO A 62 -19.45 7.16 -15.70
CA PRO A 62 -20.87 6.80 -15.73
C PRO A 62 -21.21 5.57 -16.58
N LYS A 63 -20.41 5.29 -17.61
CA LYS A 63 -20.57 4.10 -18.47
C LYS A 63 -20.47 2.78 -17.72
N LEU A 64 -19.89 2.77 -16.51
CA LEU A 64 -19.73 1.57 -15.70
C LEU A 64 -20.92 1.29 -14.78
N MET A 65 -21.98 2.07 -14.82
CA MET A 65 -23.16 1.95 -13.93
C MET A 65 -23.86 0.59 -13.98
N ASN A 66 -23.74 -0.13 -15.09
CA ASN A 66 -24.38 -1.44 -15.27
C ASN A 66 -23.49 -2.63 -14.87
N LEU A 67 -22.32 -2.38 -14.31
CA LEU A 67 -21.45 -3.44 -13.85
C LEU A 67 -22.05 -4.16 -12.64
N ARG A 68 -21.83 -5.47 -12.58
CA ARG A 68 -22.20 -6.29 -11.41
C ARG A 68 -20.96 -6.56 -10.58
N LEU A 69 -21.05 -6.27 -9.28
CA LEU A 69 -20.01 -6.64 -8.34
C LEU A 69 -19.94 -8.17 -8.24
N ARG A 70 -18.75 -8.71 -8.40
CA ARG A 70 -18.49 -10.15 -8.36
C ARG A 70 -17.79 -10.61 -7.09
N ARG A 71 -16.87 -9.77 -6.58
CA ARG A 71 -16.04 -10.10 -5.42
C ARG A 71 -15.60 -8.80 -4.76
N SER A 72 -15.55 -8.83 -3.44
CA SER A 72 -14.83 -7.84 -2.65
C SER A 72 -13.86 -8.56 -1.70
N TRP A 73 -12.77 -7.90 -1.36
CA TRP A 73 -11.83 -8.36 -0.36
C TRP A 73 -11.25 -7.16 0.38
N ARG A 74 -10.69 -7.41 1.53
CA ARG A 74 -10.05 -6.40 2.37
C ARG A 74 -8.66 -6.89 2.73
N GLY A 75 -7.72 -5.97 2.81
CA GLY A 75 -6.37 -6.19 3.30
C GLY A 75 -6.01 -5.16 4.36
N THR A 76 -4.99 -5.45 5.15
CA THR A 76 -4.41 -4.54 6.12
C THR A 76 -3.10 -4.01 5.58
N TYR A 77 -2.92 -2.70 5.63
CA TYR A 77 -1.62 -2.07 5.33
C TYR A 77 -0.81 -1.97 6.63
N PRO A 78 0.40 -2.53 6.68
CA PRO A 78 1.31 -2.29 7.79
C PRO A 78 1.90 -0.88 7.66
N MET A 79 1.21 0.10 8.26
CA MET A 79 1.59 1.51 8.18
C MET A 79 2.72 1.83 9.16
N THR A 80 3.63 2.69 8.71
CA THR A 80 4.62 3.37 9.54
C THR A 80 4.28 4.87 9.63
N PRO A 81 4.78 5.61 10.62
CA PRO A 81 4.45 7.02 10.76
C PRO A 81 4.85 7.88 9.56
N ASP A 82 5.94 7.51 8.88
CA ASP A 82 6.51 8.23 7.74
C ASP A 82 6.21 7.59 6.38
N GLY A 83 5.45 6.49 6.36
CA GLY A 83 5.13 5.77 5.13
C GLY A 83 6.28 5.00 4.49
N LEU A 84 7.46 5.00 5.10
CA LEU A 84 8.63 4.27 4.62
C LEU A 84 8.77 2.92 5.33
N PRO A 85 9.25 1.87 4.65
CA PRO A 85 9.45 0.57 5.28
C PRO A 85 10.47 0.61 6.42
N ILE A 86 10.39 -0.38 7.29
CA ILE A 86 11.41 -0.66 8.31
C ILE A 86 12.16 -1.91 7.85
N LEU A 87 13.45 -1.73 7.55
CA LEU A 87 14.30 -2.79 7.03
C LEU A 87 15.62 -2.87 7.83
N GLY A 88 16.12 -4.08 8.01
CA GLY A 88 17.45 -4.32 8.56
C GLY A 88 17.45 -4.98 9.92
N SER A 89 18.60 -4.96 10.57
CA SER A 89 18.83 -5.58 11.87
C SER A 89 18.19 -4.76 12.97
N VAL A 90 17.77 -5.45 14.04
CA VAL A 90 17.26 -4.83 15.25
C VAL A 90 18.36 -4.85 16.33
N ASN A 91 18.82 -3.67 16.76
CA ASN A 91 19.97 -3.57 17.67
C ASN A 91 19.76 -4.26 19.02
N SER A 92 18.50 -4.34 19.48
CA SER A 92 18.17 -5.00 20.76
C SER A 92 18.03 -6.52 20.68
N ALA A 93 18.14 -7.12 19.48
CA ALA A 93 17.93 -8.56 19.28
C ALA A 93 18.89 -9.10 18.21
N GLU A 94 19.98 -9.71 18.65
CA GLU A 94 20.99 -10.29 17.78
C GLU A 94 20.37 -11.32 16.80
N GLY A 95 20.72 -11.21 15.53
CA GLY A 95 20.24 -12.10 14.47
C GLY A 95 18.79 -11.83 14.01
N TYR A 96 18.10 -10.86 14.62
CA TYR A 96 16.73 -10.51 14.22
C TYR A 96 16.73 -9.45 13.13
N LEU A 97 16.07 -9.77 12.01
CA LEU A 97 15.92 -8.88 10.86
C LEU A 97 14.47 -8.48 10.69
N LEU A 98 14.22 -7.22 10.38
CA LEU A 98 12.92 -6.68 10.04
C LEU A 98 12.80 -6.43 8.53
N ALA A 99 11.63 -6.73 8.00
CA ALA A 99 11.16 -6.30 6.70
C ALA A 99 9.65 -6.06 6.80
N THR A 100 9.26 -4.89 7.26
CA THR A 100 7.87 -4.55 7.54
C THR A 100 7.56 -3.09 7.18
N GLY A 101 6.30 -2.67 7.38
CA GLY A 101 5.93 -1.28 7.17
C GLY A 101 5.90 -0.86 5.70
N LEU A 102 5.62 -1.76 4.77
CA LEU A 102 5.64 -1.48 3.32
C LEU A 102 4.40 -0.71 2.82
N CYS A 103 3.48 -0.34 3.70
CA CYS A 103 2.39 0.62 3.49
C CYS A 103 1.56 0.41 2.21
N GLY A 104 1.37 -0.83 1.75
CA GLY A 104 0.68 -1.15 0.50
C GLY A 104 1.58 -1.22 -0.74
N GLN A 105 2.85 -0.84 -0.65
CA GLN A 105 3.82 -0.83 -1.74
C GLN A 105 4.67 -2.12 -1.81
N GLY A 106 4.41 -3.10 -0.94
CA GLY A 106 5.24 -4.29 -0.78
C GLY A 106 5.48 -5.07 -2.05
N PHE A 107 4.49 -5.17 -2.93
CA PHE A 107 4.64 -5.87 -4.20
C PHE A 107 5.68 -5.20 -5.12
N MET A 108 5.66 -3.87 -5.20
CA MET A 108 6.61 -3.10 -6.03
C MET A 108 8.01 -3.10 -5.43
N LEU A 109 8.12 -2.94 -4.12
CA LEU A 109 9.39 -2.82 -3.42
C LEU A 109 10.04 -4.17 -3.12
N GLY A 110 9.29 -5.27 -3.14
CA GLY A 110 9.74 -6.61 -2.75
C GLY A 110 11.07 -7.04 -3.36
N PRO A 111 11.29 -6.92 -4.68
CA PRO A 111 12.56 -7.31 -5.29
C PRO A 111 13.76 -6.49 -4.76
N GLY A 112 13.58 -5.18 -4.56
CA GLY A 112 14.61 -4.30 -3.99
C GLY A 112 14.91 -4.63 -2.53
N VAL A 113 13.86 -4.83 -1.73
CA VAL A 113 13.97 -5.24 -0.33
C VAL A 113 14.70 -6.58 -0.20
N ALA A 114 14.32 -7.57 -1.01
CA ALA A 114 14.96 -8.88 -1.00
C ALA A 114 16.45 -8.79 -1.31
N ARG A 115 16.85 -7.98 -2.30
CA ARG A 115 18.25 -7.76 -2.64
C ARG A 115 19.02 -7.12 -1.48
N LEU A 116 18.47 -6.05 -0.89
CA LEU A 116 19.11 -5.37 0.24
C LEU A 116 19.32 -6.31 1.44
N LEU A 117 18.32 -7.08 1.81
CA LEU A 117 18.42 -8.02 2.92
C LEU A 117 19.38 -9.18 2.62
N THR A 118 19.41 -9.66 1.37
CA THR A 118 20.39 -10.67 0.96
C THR A 118 21.81 -10.14 1.11
N HIS A 119 22.09 -8.93 0.60
CA HIS A 119 23.43 -8.31 0.72
C HIS A 119 23.80 -8.03 2.19
N LEU A 120 22.83 -7.66 3.02
CA LEU A 120 23.04 -7.51 4.46
C LEU A 120 23.45 -8.83 5.12
N ILE A 121 22.70 -9.92 4.85
CA ILE A 121 22.98 -11.25 5.43
C ILE A 121 24.34 -11.78 4.97
N GLU A 122 24.71 -11.55 3.72
CA GLU A 122 25.98 -11.99 3.13
C GLU A 122 27.16 -11.08 3.48
N GLY A 123 26.95 -9.96 4.17
CA GLY A 123 27.99 -9.01 4.53
C GLY A 123 28.64 -8.29 3.33
N ARG A 124 27.89 -8.10 2.24
CA ARG A 124 28.39 -7.51 0.97
C ARG A 124 27.68 -6.23 0.55
N LEU A 125 27.15 -5.49 1.52
CA LEU A 125 26.54 -4.18 1.27
C LEU A 125 27.55 -3.19 0.68
N ASN A 126 27.17 -2.50 -0.37
CA ASN A 126 27.92 -1.34 -0.84
C ASN A 126 27.54 -0.08 -0.02
N PRO A 127 28.31 1.04 -0.15
CA PRO A 127 28.03 2.26 0.62
C PRO A 127 26.64 2.85 0.43
N GLN A 128 26.06 2.75 -0.78
CA GLN A 128 24.72 3.25 -1.08
C GLN A 128 23.63 2.39 -0.41
N GLU A 129 23.80 1.08 -0.42
CA GLU A 129 22.91 0.14 0.24
C GLU A 129 22.97 0.28 1.76
N HIS A 130 24.16 0.55 2.32
CA HIS A 130 24.33 0.88 3.72
C HIS A 130 23.53 2.13 4.11
N ALA A 131 23.72 3.23 3.40
CA ALA A 131 22.99 4.48 3.64
C ALA A 131 21.48 4.30 3.48
N CYS A 132 21.05 3.47 2.51
CA CYS A 132 19.63 3.13 2.33
C CYS A 132 19.08 2.39 3.56
N LEU A 133 19.75 1.35 4.05
CA LEU A 133 19.30 0.61 5.25
C LEU A 133 19.33 1.47 6.52
N GLU A 134 20.30 2.36 6.67
CA GLU A 134 20.31 3.32 7.79
C GLU A 134 19.08 4.24 7.77
N SER A 135 18.71 4.74 6.58
CA SER A 135 17.51 5.57 6.41
C SER A 135 16.19 4.82 6.62
N LEU A 136 16.21 3.49 6.57
CA LEU A 136 15.06 2.61 6.76
C LEU A 136 15.11 1.84 8.08
N SER A 137 16.05 2.15 8.95
CA SER A 137 16.22 1.46 10.22
C SER A 137 15.04 1.68 11.17
N LEU A 138 14.84 0.76 12.11
CA LEU A 138 13.83 0.90 13.16
C LEU A 138 14.11 2.11 14.07
N GLU A 139 15.38 2.45 14.26
CA GLU A 139 15.84 3.51 15.14
C GLU A 139 15.89 4.90 14.47
N ARG A 140 15.48 5.00 13.19
CA ARG A 140 15.43 6.31 12.50
C ARG A 140 14.43 7.28 13.11
N ALA A 141 14.63 8.55 12.92
CA ALA A 141 13.63 9.57 13.21
C ALA A 141 12.51 9.50 12.14
N PHE A 142 11.27 9.29 12.57
CA PHE A 142 10.09 9.30 11.69
C PHE A 142 9.63 10.74 11.46
N THR A 143 10.22 11.43 10.50
CA THR A 143 10.08 12.89 10.31
C THR A 143 9.20 13.29 9.13
N SER A 144 8.83 12.37 8.26
CA SER A 144 7.98 12.62 7.09
C SER A 144 6.56 12.07 7.30
N GLU A 145 5.60 12.56 6.51
CA GLU A 145 4.26 11.97 6.41
C GLU A 145 4.10 11.30 5.04
N GLU A 146 3.39 10.18 5.01
CA GLU A 146 3.08 9.52 3.74
C GLU A 146 2.12 10.37 2.90
N MET A 147 2.51 10.68 1.67
CA MET A 147 1.73 11.51 0.74
C MET A 147 0.68 10.72 -0.07
N LEU A 148 0.75 9.39 -0.09
CA LEU A 148 -0.11 8.51 -0.90
C LEU A 148 -1.06 7.65 -0.04
N LYS A 149 -1.58 8.24 1.02
CA LYS A 149 -2.57 7.57 1.89
C LYS A 149 -3.86 7.26 1.15
#